data_187fd8d5ea80e9ff013848becd5ff763
#
_entry.id   187fd8d5ea80e9ff013848becd5ff763
#
_cell.length_a   1.000
_cell.length_b   1.000
_cell.length_c   1.000
_cell.angle_alpha   90.00
_cell.angle_beta   90.00
_cell.angle_gamma   90.00
#
_symmetry.space_group_name_H-M   'P 1'
#
loop_
_entity.id
_entity.type
_entity.pdbx_description
1 polymer ?
#
loop_
_entity_poly.entity_id
_entity_poly.type
_entity_poly.pdbx_seq_one_letter_code
_entity_poly.pdbx_strand_id
1 'polypeptide(L)'
;MRKQKKGRVYTYGPIIHNEEVVKDLENKGVKVINSLEEFQDIPEGTVVIRSHGVAKEVYDFLKKQDLKIVDATCPFVLKIHRIVEEHAKAGEHIVIIGNDKHPEVEGIKGWCGPKNRTV
;
A
#
# COMPACT_ATOMS: atom_id res chain seq x y z
N MET A 1 20.13 23.17 0.94
CA MET A 1 19.73 22.80 1.03
C MET A 1 18.88 22.32 1.20
N ARG A 2 19.05 22.25 1.38
CA ARG A 2 18.45 21.74 1.53
C ARG A 2 17.33 21.38 1.65
N LYS A 3 16.96 21.61 1.57
CA LYS A 3 15.81 21.25 1.43
C LYS A 3 15.34 19.94 1.69
N GLN A 4 15.98 19.37 1.91
CA GLN A 4 15.88 18.03 2.08
C GLN A 4 15.19 17.55 3.24
N LYS A 5 14.96 18.36 4.21
CA LYS A 5 14.25 17.98 5.37
C LYS A 5 12.85 17.65 5.10
N LYS A 6 12.31 18.29 4.09
CA LYS A 6 10.96 18.03 3.70
C LYS A 6 10.85 16.73 2.97
N GLY A 7 11.99 16.14 2.71
CA GLY A 7 12.03 14.93 1.92
C GLY A 7 11.97 13.64 2.70
N ARG A 8 11.34 13.63 3.85
CA ARG A 8 11.21 12.38 4.58
C ARG A 8 10.41 11.39 3.78
N VAL A 9 10.92 10.17 3.68
CA VAL A 9 10.33 9.11 2.89
C VAL A 9 9.98 7.94 3.78
N TYR A 10 8.77 7.44 3.62
CA TYR A 10 8.27 6.30 4.37
C TYR A 10 7.77 5.24 3.40
N THR A 11 7.81 3.98 3.82
CA THR A 11 7.18 2.91 3.05
C THR A 11 6.17 2.22 3.96
N TYR A 12 5.06 1.76 3.38
CA TYR A 12 4.10 0.99 4.13
C TYR A 12 4.45 -0.49 3.95
N GLY A 13 5.06 -1.06 4.99
CA GLY A 13 5.66 -2.38 4.93
C GLY A 13 6.97 -2.35 4.16
N PRO A 14 7.75 -3.44 4.19
CA PRO A 14 9.01 -3.49 3.46
C PRO A 14 8.77 -3.37 1.97
N ILE A 15 9.58 -2.55 1.31
CA ILE A 15 9.41 -2.32 -0.12
C ILE A 15 9.78 -3.55 -0.94
N ILE A 16 10.63 -4.40 -0.40
CA ILE A 16 11.08 -5.61 -1.04
C ILE A 16 11.46 -6.64 0.02
N HIS A 17 11.35 -7.92 -0.31
CA HIS A 17 11.69 -8.99 0.62
C HIS A 17 13.20 -9.29 0.59
N ASN A 18 13.99 -8.29 0.98
CA ASN A 18 15.43 -8.42 1.06
C ASN A 18 15.91 -7.53 2.18
N GLU A 19 16.34 -8.16 3.28
CA GLU A 19 16.73 -7.43 4.48
C GLU A 19 17.90 -6.47 4.26
N GLU A 20 18.83 -6.83 3.40
CA GLU A 20 19.97 -5.98 3.13
C GLU A 20 19.55 -4.68 2.42
N VAL A 21 18.63 -4.81 1.45
CA VAL A 21 18.11 -3.64 0.75
C VAL A 21 17.32 -2.77 1.69
N VAL A 22 16.50 -3.37 2.55
CA VAL A 22 15.71 -2.63 3.53
C VAL A 22 16.63 -1.85 4.47
N LYS A 23 17.69 -2.50 4.96
CA LYS A 23 18.66 -1.83 5.83
C LYS A 23 19.35 -0.68 5.12
N ASP A 24 19.71 -0.88 3.87
CA ASP A 24 20.37 0.16 3.08
C ASP A 24 19.46 1.38 2.93
N LEU A 25 18.19 1.14 2.66
CA LEU A 25 17.22 2.23 2.53
C LEU A 25 17.02 2.94 3.88
N GLU A 26 16.97 2.19 4.96
CA GLU A 26 16.86 2.79 6.29
C GLU A 26 18.05 3.67 6.61
N ASN A 27 19.24 3.22 6.23
CA ASN A 27 20.45 4.01 6.41
C ASN A 27 20.43 5.30 5.60
N LYS A 28 19.68 5.31 4.51
CA LYS A 28 19.52 6.49 3.66
C LYS A 28 18.36 7.40 4.10
N GLY A 29 17.71 7.03 5.19
CA GLY A 29 16.66 7.86 5.74
C GLY A 29 15.23 7.43 5.39
N VAL A 30 15.06 6.29 4.73
CA VAL A 30 13.74 5.77 4.42
C VAL A 30 13.28 4.96 5.62
N LYS A 31 12.12 5.30 6.16
CA LYS A 31 11.58 4.60 7.32
C LYS A 31 10.44 3.66 6.92
N VAL A 32 10.49 2.42 7.39
CA VAL A 32 9.44 1.45 7.15
C VAL A 32 8.37 1.59 8.23
N ILE A 33 7.13 1.76 7.81
CA ILE A 33 5.98 1.87 8.70
C ILE A 33 5.12 0.62 8.49
N ASN A 34 4.77 -0.05 9.56
CA ASN A 34 4.06 -1.33 9.49
C ASN A 34 2.57 -1.24 9.81
N SER A 35 2.08 -0.11 10.25
CA SER A 35 0.66 0.04 10.53
C SER A 35 0.18 1.44 10.17
N LEU A 36 -1.07 1.55 9.77
CA LEU A 36 -1.64 2.86 9.43
C LEU A 36 -1.67 3.81 10.63
N GLU A 37 -1.79 3.27 11.82
CA GLU A 37 -1.83 4.08 13.02
C GLU A 37 -0.56 4.89 13.21
N GLU A 38 0.58 4.35 12.81
CA GLU A 38 1.85 5.06 12.93
C GLU A 38 1.90 6.30 12.06
N PHE A 39 1.11 6.34 10.98
CA PHE A 39 1.08 7.52 10.12
C PHE A 39 0.30 8.68 10.73
N GLN A 40 -0.52 8.43 11.74
CA GLN A 40 -1.29 9.49 12.39
C GLN A 40 -0.43 10.61 12.96
N ASP A 41 0.76 10.24 13.41
CA ASP A 41 1.68 11.19 14.03
C ASP A 41 2.67 11.81 13.06
N ILE A 42 2.56 11.50 11.78
CA ILE A 42 3.45 12.02 10.76
C ILE A 42 2.80 13.22 10.07
N PRO A 43 3.31 14.43 10.31
CA PRO A 43 2.66 15.63 9.77
C PRO A 43 2.88 15.84 8.29
N GLU A 44 4.01 15.41 7.76
CA GLU A 44 4.29 15.57 6.34
C GLU A 44 5.32 14.55 5.88
N GLY A 45 5.40 14.35 4.59
CA GLY A 45 6.35 13.42 4.01
C GLY A 45 5.80 12.74 2.78
N THR A 46 6.57 11.83 2.24
CA THR A 46 6.20 11.05 1.06
C THR A 46 6.12 9.58 1.46
N VAL A 47 5.03 8.92 1.07
CA VAL A 47 4.84 7.50 1.32
C VAL A 47 4.93 6.76 -0.02
N VAL A 48 5.81 5.77 -0.08
CA VAL A 48 5.95 4.93 -1.26
C VAL A 48 5.14 3.66 -1.06
N ILE A 49 4.24 3.38 -1.97
CA ILE A 49 3.45 2.15 -1.96
C ILE A 49 4.23 1.08 -2.71
N ARG A 50 4.47 -0.04 -2.06
CA ARG A 50 5.27 -1.14 -2.62
C ARG A 50 4.57 -1.83 -3.81
N SER A 51 5.34 -2.61 -4.56
CA SER A 51 4.85 -3.25 -5.78
C SER A 51 3.67 -4.22 -5.59
N HIS A 52 3.54 -4.80 -4.41
CA HIS A 52 2.44 -5.74 -4.11
C HIS A 52 1.07 -5.06 -4.06
N GLY A 53 1.06 -3.73 -3.95
CA GLY A 53 -0.18 -2.99 -3.79
C GLY A 53 -0.70 -3.03 -2.37
N VAL A 54 -1.73 -2.24 -2.12
CA VAL A 54 -2.36 -2.16 -0.81
C VAL A 54 -3.86 -2.01 -0.99
N ALA A 55 -4.60 -2.21 0.10
CA ALA A 55 -6.05 -2.05 0.10
C ALA A 55 -6.45 -0.60 -0.16
N LYS A 56 -7.65 -0.40 -0.64
CA LYS A 56 -8.16 0.93 -0.95
C LYS A 56 -8.14 1.86 0.26
N GLU A 57 -8.47 1.36 1.43
CA GLU A 57 -8.49 2.17 2.64
C GLU A 57 -7.13 2.75 3.01
N VAL A 58 -6.05 2.14 2.56
CA VAL A 58 -4.71 2.68 2.79
C VAL A 58 -4.55 4.00 2.05
N TYR A 59 -4.97 4.03 0.78
CA TYR A 59 -4.92 5.27 -0.01
C TYR A 59 -5.78 6.36 0.63
N ASP A 60 -6.99 5.99 1.04
CA ASP A 60 -7.92 6.95 1.64
C ASP A 60 -7.35 7.54 2.93
N PHE A 61 -6.75 6.69 3.75
CA PHE A 61 -6.15 7.12 5.00
C PHE A 61 -5.00 8.10 4.75
N LEU A 62 -4.09 7.75 3.84
CA LEU A 62 -2.93 8.59 3.55
C LEU A 62 -3.32 9.93 2.96
N LYS A 63 -4.37 9.94 2.14
CA LYS A 63 -4.87 11.21 1.58
C LYS A 63 -5.43 12.12 2.66
N LYS A 64 -6.09 11.56 3.66
CA LYS A 64 -6.62 12.33 4.77
C LYS A 64 -5.51 12.93 5.62
N GLN A 65 -4.36 12.28 5.67
CA GLN A 65 -3.23 12.78 6.43
C GLN A 65 -2.42 13.81 5.65
N ASP A 66 -2.83 14.10 4.43
CA ASP A 66 -2.16 15.09 3.57
C ASP A 66 -0.71 14.70 3.26
N LEU A 67 -0.45 13.40 3.18
CA LEU A 67 0.85 12.88 2.81
C LEU A 67 0.93 12.69 1.31
N LYS A 68 2.11 12.94 0.75
CA LYS A 68 2.31 12.71 -0.67
C LYS A 68 2.46 11.21 -0.91
N ILE A 69 1.77 10.68 -1.91
CA ILE A 69 1.82 9.26 -2.23
C ILE A 69 2.57 9.06 -3.53
N VAL A 70 3.60 8.20 -3.49
CA VAL A 70 4.26 7.73 -4.70
C VAL A 70 3.87 6.26 -4.83
N ASP A 71 3.03 5.98 -5.80
CA ASP A 71 2.49 4.64 -5.97
C ASP A 71 3.38 3.80 -6.88
N ALA A 72 4.14 2.91 -6.26
CA ALA A 72 5.01 2.01 -6.99
C ALA A 72 4.38 0.62 -7.19
N THR A 73 3.07 0.53 -7.04
CA THR A 73 2.35 -0.71 -7.27
C THR A 73 2.58 -1.18 -8.70
N CYS A 74 2.86 -2.46 -8.86
CA CYS A 74 3.02 -3.06 -10.18
C CYS A 74 1.77 -2.79 -11.03
N PRO A 75 1.93 -2.33 -12.29
CA PRO A 75 0.77 -2.03 -13.14
C PRO A 75 -0.19 -3.20 -13.33
N PHE A 76 0.32 -4.43 -13.32
CA PHE A 76 -0.54 -5.60 -13.41
C PHE A 76 -1.40 -5.75 -12.16
N VAL A 77 -0.86 -5.42 -11.01
CA VAL A 77 -1.60 -5.46 -9.74
C VAL A 77 -2.67 -4.38 -9.73
N LEU A 78 -2.35 -3.18 -10.19
CA LEU A 78 -3.33 -2.10 -10.30
C LEU A 78 -4.49 -2.50 -11.21
N LYS A 79 -4.19 -3.19 -12.29
CA LYS A 79 -5.23 -3.65 -13.21
C LYS A 79 -6.18 -4.64 -12.51
N ILE A 80 -5.61 -5.54 -11.71
CA ILE A 80 -6.41 -6.50 -10.95
C ILE A 80 -7.32 -5.76 -9.97
N HIS A 81 -6.79 -4.76 -9.27
CA HIS A 81 -7.58 -3.97 -8.33
C HIS A 81 -8.79 -3.32 -9.02
N ARG A 82 -8.57 -2.77 -10.22
CA ARG A 82 -9.67 -2.14 -10.96
C ARG A 82 -10.73 -3.14 -11.39
N ILE A 83 -10.30 -4.31 -11.89
CA ILE A 83 -11.23 -5.35 -12.31
C ILE A 83 -12.07 -5.80 -11.11
N VAL A 84 -11.42 -6.06 -10.00
CA VAL A 84 -12.09 -6.52 -8.79
C VAL A 84 -13.09 -5.47 -8.30
N GLU A 85 -12.69 -4.22 -8.26
CA GLU A 85 -13.57 -3.15 -7.79
C GLU A 85 -14.80 -3.00 -8.71
N GLU A 86 -14.61 -3.03 -10.02
CA GLU A 86 -15.70 -2.91 -10.96
C GLU A 86 -16.73 -4.02 -10.80
N HIS A 87 -16.26 -5.26 -10.69
CA HIS A 87 -17.15 -6.40 -10.57
C HIS A 87 -17.85 -6.43 -9.21
N ALA A 88 -17.16 -6.02 -8.15
CA ALA A 88 -17.76 -5.94 -6.83
C ALA A 88 -18.85 -4.88 -6.79
N LYS A 89 -18.64 -3.73 -7.46
CA LYS A 89 -19.66 -2.68 -7.54
C LYS A 89 -20.88 -3.13 -8.34
N ALA A 90 -20.66 -4.05 -9.26
CA ALA A 90 -21.77 -4.62 -10.05
C ALA A 90 -22.54 -5.69 -9.28
N GLY A 91 -22.15 -5.97 -8.04
CA GLY A 91 -22.83 -6.96 -7.20
C GLY A 91 -22.36 -8.39 -7.40
N GLU A 92 -21.28 -8.58 -8.13
CA GLU A 92 -20.75 -9.91 -8.37
C GLU A 92 -19.86 -10.39 -7.23
N HIS A 93 -19.90 -11.69 -7.01
CA HIS A 93 -19.07 -12.30 -5.97
C HIS A 93 -17.66 -12.55 -6.52
N ILE A 94 -16.65 -12.11 -5.79
CA ILE A 94 -15.25 -12.24 -6.21
C ILE A 94 -14.63 -13.46 -5.53
N VAL A 95 -14.05 -14.34 -6.31
CA VAL A 95 -13.30 -15.49 -5.78
C VAL A 95 -11.82 -15.23 -6.04
N ILE A 96 -11.04 -15.23 -4.98
CA ILE A 96 -9.60 -14.98 -5.07
C ILE A 96 -8.88 -16.29 -4.76
N ILE A 97 -8.11 -16.78 -5.72
CA ILE A 97 -7.34 -18.01 -5.53
C ILE A 97 -5.93 -17.62 -5.10
N GLY A 98 -5.62 -17.90 -3.84
CA GLY A 98 -4.31 -17.55 -3.28
C GLY A 98 -4.30 -17.68 -1.77
N ASN A 99 -3.15 -17.33 -1.19
CA ASN A 99 -2.98 -17.38 0.25
C ASN A 99 -3.60 -16.12 0.87
N ASP A 100 -4.54 -16.31 1.78
CA ASP A 100 -5.26 -15.21 2.41
C ASP A 100 -4.34 -14.18 3.08
N LYS A 101 -3.18 -14.58 3.54
CA LYS A 101 -2.25 -13.69 4.24
C LYS A 101 -1.17 -13.09 3.34
N HIS A 102 -1.15 -13.44 2.07
CA HIS A 102 -0.17 -12.88 1.15
C HIS A 102 -0.44 -11.38 0.92
N PRO A 103 0.59 -10.53 0.91
CA PRO A 103 0.38 -9.08 0.74
C PRO A 103 -0.44 -8.68 -0.46
N GLU A 104 -0.27 -9.35 -1.61
CA GLU A 104 -1.05 -9.03 -2.80
C GLU A 104 -2.52 -9.39 -2.61
N VAL A 105 -2.79 -10.53 -1.97
CA VAL A 105 -4.16 -10.95 -1.69
C VAL A 105 -4.81 -10.02 -0.68
N GLU A 106 -4.07 -9.61 0.34
CA GLU A 106 -4.57 -8.64 1.32
C GLU A 106 -4.98 -7.34 0.61
N GLY A 107 -4.15 -6.88 -0.33
CA GLY A 107 -4.47 -5.69 -1.11
C GLY A 107 -5.74 -5.87 -1.92
N ILE A 108 -5.84 -6.98 -2.65
CA ILE A 108 -7.01 -7.26 -3.49
C ILE A 108 -8.29 -7.30 -2.67
N LYS A 109 -8.25 -7.93 -1.49
CA LYS A 109 -9.42 -8.00 -0.62
C LYS A 109 -9.99 -6.64 -0.29
N GLY A 110 -9.12 -5.65 -0.13
CA GLY A 110 -9.54 -4.30 0.18
C GLY A 110 -10.23 -3.57 -0.96
N TRP A 111 -10.20 -4.11 -2.16
CA TRP A 111 -10.86 -3.50 -3.32
C TRP A 111 -12.21 -4.10 -3.64
N CYS A 112 -12.58 -5.21 -2.99
CA CYS A 112 -13.88 -5.83 -3.25
C CYS A 112 -14.82 -5.88 -2.04
N GLY A 113 -14.35 -5.46 -0.89
CA GLY A 113 -15.17 -5.46 0.32
C GLY A 113 -15.35 -6.85 0.91
N PRO A 114 -15.81 -6.92 2.16
CA PRO A 114 -15.88 -8.20 2.88
C PRO A 114 -17.05 -9.10 2.51
N LYS A 115 -18.11 -8.53 1.97
CA LYS A 115 -19.31 -9.31 1.70
C LYS A 115 -19.33 -10.09 0.39
N ASN A 116 -18.58 -9.62 -0.56
CA ASN A 116 -18.64 -10.17 -1.92
C ASN A 116 -17.38 -10.90 -2.33
N ARG A 117 -16.74 -11.55 -1.39
CA ARG A 117 -15.48 -12.23 -1.71
C ARG A 117 -15.32 -13.55 -0.97
N THR A 118 -14.54 -14.43 -1.59
CA THR A 118 -14.09 -15.70 -1.01
C THR A 118 -12.62 -15.87 -1.42
N VAL A 119 -11.78 -16.20 -0.48
CA VAL A 119 -10.36 -16.44 -0.75
C VAL A 119 -10.06 -17.93 -0.69
#